data_b17216149a851730fac9c744c6369c52
#
_entry.id   b17216149a851730fac9c744c6369c52
#
_cell.length_a   1.000
_cell.length_b   1.000
_cell.length_c   1.000
_cell.angle_alpha   90.00
_cell.angle_beta   90.00
_cell.angle_gamma   90.00
#
_symmetry.space_group_name_H-M   'P 1'
#
loop_
_entity.id
_entity.type
_entity.pdbx_description
1 polymer ?
#
loop_
_entity_poly.entity_id
_entity_poly.type
_entity_poly.pdbx_seq_one_letter_code
_entity_poly.pdbx_strand_id
1 'polypeptide(L)'
;MNIHEYQAKQLFEKFGVAVPKGVAVSSVAEFDTAIAQLNTAGGIMVKSQIHAGGRGKGTFTNGFKGGVKFSPTKEKAIENAQAMLGNTLVTAQTGEAGRKVQTIYFTEAANLGKRPDGRDDEYYLAILLDRATS
;
A
#
# COMPACT_ATOMS: atom_id res chain seq x y z
N MET A 1 13.09 -13.00 6.47
CA MET A 1 13.29 -12.16 5.25
C MET A 1 12.14 -11.14 5.24
N ASN A 2 12.48 -9.87 5.16
CA ASN A 2 11.48 -8.80 5.10
C ASN A 2 11.39 -8.30 3.66
N ILE A 3 10.21 -8.46 3.04
CA ILE A 3 9.91 -7.92 1.71
C ILE A 3 8.80 -6.88 1.82
N HIS A 4 8.79 -5.91 0.93
CA HIS A 4 7.71 -4.95 0.81
C HIS A 4 6.49 -5.58 0.11
N GLU A 5 5.32 -4.96 0.28
CA GLU A 5 4.09 -5.41 -0.35
C GLU A 5 4.21 -5.53 -1.88
N TYR A 6 4.83 -4.54 -2.54
CA TYR A 6 5.00 -4.57 -3.99
C TYR A 6 5.87 -5.75 -4.46
N GLN A 7 6.91 -6.10 -3.69
CA GLN A 7 7.77 -7.27 -3.99
C GLN A 7 6.99 -8.58 -3.82
N ALA A 8 6.16 -8.68 -2.77
CA ALA A 8 5.28 -9.84 -2.59
C ALA A 8 4.27 -9.96 -3.74
N LYS A 9 3.68 -8.84 -4.20
CA LYS A 9 2.76 -8.81 -5.34
C LYS A 9 3.43 -9.26 -6.64
N GLN A 10 4.66 -8.84 -6.89
CA GLN A 10 5.45 -9.31 -8.04
C GLN A 10 5.68 -10.82 -8.01
N LEU A 11 5.95 -11.38 -6.81
CA LEU A 11 6.07 -12.83 -6.66
C LEU A 11 4.74 -13.54 -6.92
N PHE A 12 3.64 -13.05 -6.37
CA PHE A 12 2.32 -13.62 -6.62
C PHE A 12 1.98 -13.65 -8.11
N GLU A 13 2.21 -12.54 -8.81
CA GLU A 13 1.99 -12.44 -10.26
C GLU A 13 2.85 -13.45 -11.02
N LYS A 14 4.14 -13.59 -10.66
CA LYS A 14 5.04 -14.58 -11.26
C LYS A 14 4.53 -16.01 -11.11
N PHE A 15 3.83 -16.32 -10.03
CA PHE A 15 3.24 -17.65 -9.79
C PHE A 15 1.76 -17.75 -10.20
N GLY A 16 1.26 -16.82 -10.99
CA GLY A 16 -0.09 -16.86 -11.57
C GLY A 16 -1.21 -16.49 -10.58
N VAL A 17 -0.88 -15.95 -9.41
CA VAL A 17 -1.89 -15.43 -8.48
C VAL A 17 -2.33 -14.04 -8.94
N ALA A 18 -3.63 -13.86 -9.15
CA ALA A 18 -4.18 -12.57 -9.55
C ALA A 18 -3.95 -11.50 -8.46
N VAL A 19 -3.39 -10.38 -8.87
CA VAL A 19 -3.17 -9.21 -8.00
C VAL A 19 -3.60 -7.93 -8.72
N PRO A 20 -4.07 -6.91 -8.01
CA PRO A 20 -4.27 -5.59 -8.62
C PRO A 20 -2.96 -5.08 -9.21
N LYS A 21 -3.02 -4.57 -10.44
CA LYS A 21 -1.84 -3.96 -11.07
C LYS A 21 -1.32 -2.81 -10.23
N GLY A 22 0.00 -2.69 -10.15
CA GLY A 22 0.61 -1.64 -9.35
C GLY A 22 2.05 -1.32 -9.78
N VAL A 23 2.48 -0.12 -9.45
CA VAL A 23 3.81 0.40 -9.74
C VAL A 23 4.42 1.00 -8.48
N ALA A 24 5.61 0.54 -8.12
CA ALA A 24 6.39 1.09 -7.02
C ALA A 24 7.34 2.17 -7.52
N VAL A 25 7.42 3.29 -6.80
CA VAL A 25 8.23 4.45 -7.15
C VAL A 25 8.94 5.00 -5.92
N SER A 26 10.11 5.60 -6.13
CA SER A 26 10.94 6.17 -5.05
C SER A 26 11.19 7.67 -5.22
N SER A 27 10.66 8.27 -6.27
CA SER A 27 10.84 9.68 -6.60
C SER A 27 9.51 10.31 -7.01
N VAL A 28 9.31 11.58 -6.65
CA VAL A 28 8.15 12.38 -7.10
C VAL A 28 8.08 12.48 -8.62
N ALA A 29 9.23 12.54 -9.30
CA ALA A 29 9.31 12.63 -10.76
C ALA A 29 8.71 11.40 -11.48
N GLU A 30 8.59 10.25 -10.79
CA GLU A 30 8.04 9.03 -11.35
C GLU A 30 6.51 8.92 -11.21
N PHE A 31 5.86 9.78 -10.41
CA PHE A 31 4.45 9.62 -10.04
C PHE A 31 3.53 9.63 -11.27
N ASP A 32 3.68 10.61 -12.14
CA ASP A 32 2.85 10.74 -13.34
C ASP A 32 2.97 9.53 -14.26
N THR A 33 4.20 9.10 -14.52
CA THR A 33 4.49 7.95 -15.38
C THR A 33 3.99 6.64 -14.76
N ALA A 34 4.11 6.48 -13.44
CA ALA A 34 3.61 5.31 -12.73
C ALA A 34 2.08 5.20 -12.79
N ILE A 35 1.39 6.31 -12.51
CA ILE A 35 -0.07 6.33 -12.52
C ILE A 35 -0.62 6.13 -13.94
N ALA A 36 0.06 6.64 -14.96
CA ALA A 36 -0.33 6.46 -16.36
C ALA A 36 -0.33 4.98 -16.83
N GLN A 37 0.36 4.10 -16.11
CA GLN A 37 0.37 2.66 -16.39
C GLN A 37 -0.84 1.91 -15.82
N LEU A 38 -1.65 2.55 -14.96
CA LEU A 38 -2.76 1.95 -14.24
C LEU A 38 -4.10 2.26 -14.90
N ASN A 39 -5.05 1.33 -14.76
CA ASN A 39 -6.45 1.66 -15.02
C ASN A 39 -7.02 2.41 -13.80
N THR A 40 -7.22 3.70 -13.94
CA THR A 40 -7.65 4.58 -12.86
C THR A 40 -9.17 4.76 -12.75
N ALA A 41 -9.97 4.08 -13.58
CA ALA A 41 -11.42 4.23 -13.60
C ALA A 41 -12.09 3.89 -12.25
N GLY A 42 -11.52 2.96 -11.49
CA GLY A 42 -11.96 2.58 -10.13
C GLY A 42 -11.28 3.38 -9.01
N GLY A 43 -10.42 4.34 -9.33
CA GLY A 43 -9.57 5.04 -8.38
C GLY A 43 -8.21 4.37 -8.17
N ILE A 44 -7.40 4.98 -7.33
CA ILE A 44 -6.00 4.60 -7.09
C ILE A 44 -5.79 4.41 -5.59
N MET A 45 -5.18 3.30 -5.22
CA MET A 45 -4.67 3.11 -3.87
C MET A 45 -3.22 3.61 -3.79
N VAL A 46 -2.94 4.49 -2.85
CA VAL A 46 -1.60 5.00 -2.55
C VAL A 46 -1.12 4.35 -1.26
N LYS A 47 -0.03 3.59 -1.33
CA LYS A 47 0.43 2.77 -0.22
C LYS A 47 1.90 3.05 0.09
N SER A 48 2.18 3.60 1.25
CA SER A 48 3.56 3.70 1.74
C SER A 48 4.17 2.32 1.97
N GLN A 49 5.42 2.14 1.58
CA GLN A 49 6.13 0.87 1.74
C GLN A 49 7.12 0.97 2.90
N ILE A 50 6.81 0.29 4.00
CA ILE A 50 7.69 0.11 5.15
C ILE A 50 7.59 -1.34 5.65
N HIS A 51 8.62 -1.82 6.32
CA HIS A 51 8.63 -3.16 6.94
C HIS A 51 7.92 -3.13 8.30
N ALA A 52 6.65 -2.74 8.30
CA ALA A 52 5.76 -2.77 9.47
C ALA A 52 4.29 -2.82 9.04
N GLY A 53 3.47 -3.44 9.87
CA GLY A 53 2.02 -3.43 9.73
C GLY A 53 1.37 -2.17 10.33
N GLY A 54 0.04 -2.10 10.22
CA GLY A 54 -0.72 -0.98 10.79
C GLY A 54 -0.64 0.33 10.01
N ARG A 55 -0.08 0.32 8.79
CA ARG A 55 0.13 1.52 7.95
C ARG A 55 -1.14 2.35 7.76
N GLY A 56 -2.29 1.72 7.55
CA GLY A 56 -3.56 2.42 7.33
C GLY A 56 -4.00 3.29 8.51
N LYS A 57 -3.65 2.92 9.74
CA LYS A 57 -3.96 3.65 10.97
C LYS A 57 -2.80 4.50 11.49
N GLY A 58 -1.64 4.45 10.84
CA GLY A 58 -0.45 5.19 11.24
C GLY A 58 -0.59 6.70 11.02
N THR A 59 0.31 7.45 11.64
CA THR A 59 0.40 8.91 11.49
C THR A 59 1.83 9.29 11.11
N PHE A 60 1.96 10.16 10.13
CA PHE A 60 3.27 10.69 9.73
C PHE A 60 3.71 11.82 10.66
N THR A 61 5.02 12.00 10.77
CA THR A 61 5.61 13.10 11.59
C THR A 61 5.23 14.50 11.09
N ASN A 62 4.82 14.64 9.83
CA ASN A 62 4.26 15.88 9.26
C ASN A 62 2.76 16.07 9.56
N GLY A 63 2.14 15.19 10.37
CA GLY A 63 0.71 15.25 10.75
C GLY A 63 -0.24 14.57 9.76
N PHE A 64 0.24 14.09 8.61
CA PHE A 64 -0.60 13.35 7.65
C PHE A 64 -1.02 12.00 8.24
N LYS A 65 -2.29 11.63 8.10
CA LYS A 65 -2.86 10.42 8.70
C LYS A 65 -3.11 9.34 7.66
N GLY A 66 -2.68 8.13 7.98
CA GLY A 66 -2.87 6.95 7.15
C GLY A 66 -1.81 6.78 6.07
N GLY A 67 -1.06 5.69 6.11
CA GLY A 67 -0.07 5.31 5.10
C GLY A 67 -0.64 4.45 3.97
N VAL A 68 -1.96 4.25 3.94
CA VAL A 68 -2.71 3.61 2.84
C VAL A 68 -3.94 4.46 2.59
N LYS A 69 -4.06 5.01 1.37
CA LYS A 69 -5.12 5.95 0.99
C LYS A 69 -5.76 5.57 -0.33
N PHE A 70 -7.08 5.56 -0.34
CA PHE A 70 -7.84 5.60 -1.58
C PHE A 70 -7.83 7.02 -2.15
N SER A 71 -7.69 7.13 -3.45
CA SER A 71 -7.66 8.40 -4.18
C SER A 71 -8.56 8.27 -5.41
N PRO A 72 -9.65 9.04 -5.49
CA PRO A 72 -10.60 8.95 -6.61
C PRO A 72 -10.03 9.52 -7.91
N THR A 73 -9.02 10.40 -7.83
CA THR A 73 -8.38 11.02 -8.99
C THR A 73 -6.87 10.93 -8.93
N LYS A 74 -6.23 11.13 -10.06
CA LYS A 74 -4.77 11.19 -10.20
C LYS A 74 -4.16 12.29 -9.32
N GLU A 75 -4.75 13.48 -9.33
CA GLU A 75 -4.26 14.64 -8.56
C GLU A 75 -4.27 14.32 -7.06
N LYS A 76 -5.35 13.68 -6.58
CA LYS A 76 -5.45 13.27 -5.17
C LYS A 76 -4.46 12.17 -4.83
N ALA A 77 -4.16 11.28 -5.77
CA ALA A 77 -3.14 10.24 -5.56
C ALA A 77 -1.74 10.87 -5.44
N ILE A 78 -1.42 11.84 -6.29
CA ILE A 78 -0.15 12.58 -6.23
C ILE A 78 -0.02 13.35 -4.92
N GLU A 79 -1.04 14.10 -4.51
CA GLU A 79 -1.09 14.83 -3.24
C GLU A 79 -0.81 13.89 -2.05
N ASN A 80 -1.52 12.76 -1.98
CA ASN A 80 -1.34 11.78 -0.93
C ASN A 80 0.08 11.20 -0.95
N ALA A 81 0.61 10.86 -2.12
CA ALA A 81 1.96 10.31 -2.26
C ALA A 81 3.06 11.30 -1.83
N GLN A 82 2.91 12.58 -2.18
CA GLN A 82 3.82 13.65 -1.76
C GLN A 82 3.82 13.84 -0.25
N ALA A 83 2.64 13.72 0.40
CA ALA A 83 2.55 13.81 1.86
C ALA A 83 3.22 12.61 2.57
N MET A 84 3.35 11.48 1.88
CA MET A 84 3.93 10.24 2.45
C MET A 84 5.42 10.08 2.14
N LEU A 85 5.84 10.31 0.88
CA LEU A 85 7.21 10.01 0.44
C LEU A 85 8.21 10.90 1.17
N GLY A 86 9.28 10.31 1.68
CA GLY A 86 10.33 11.00 2.42
C GLY A 86 9.98 11.29 3.89
N ASN A 87 8.73 11.15 4.29
CA ASN A 87 8.27 11.37 5.67
C ASN A 87 8.30 10.07 6.50
N THR A 88 8.34 10.21 7.82
CA THR A 88 8.36 9.08 8.75
C THR A 88 6.95 8.70 9.17
N LEU A 89 6.57 7.45 8.94
CA LEU A 89 5.30 6.88 9.35
C LEU A 89 5.46 6.16 10.70
N VAL A 90 4.67 6.56 11.67
CA VAL A 90 4.57 5.96 13.00
C VAL A 90 3.34 5.05 13.03
N THR A 91 3.53 3.79 13.42
CA THR A 91 2.46 2.80 13.60
C THR A 91 2.64 2.09 14.93
N ALA A 92 1.64 1.30 15.36
CA ALA A 92 1.77 0.49 16.56
C ALA A 92 2.97 -0.49 16.51
N GLN A 93 3.36 -0.95 15.31
CA GLN A 93 4.47 -1.89 15.15
C GLN A 93 5.83 -1.22 15.01
N THR A 94 5.90 0.04 14.57
CA THR A 94 7.18 0.76 14.47
C THR A 94 7.63 1.36 15.78
N GLY A 95 6.73 1.51 16.75
CA GLY A 95 6.94 2.35 17.91
C GLY A 95 7.07 3.83 17.53
N GLU A 96 7.44 4.68 18.51
CA GLU A 96 7.54 6.14 18.34
C GLU A 96 8.58 6.58 17.30
N ALA A 97 9.64 5.79 17.11
CA ALA A 97 10.69 6.09 16.14
C ALA A 97 10.16 6.08 14.68
N GLY A 98 9.09 5.34 14.43
CA GLY A 98 8.52 5.22 13.10
C GLY A 98 9.45 4.56 12.07
N ARG A 99 9.06 4.67 10.80
CA ARG A 99 9.90 4.26 9.65
C ARG A 99 9.75 5.29 8.54
N LYS A 100 10.88 5.73 7.99
CA LYS A 100 10.90 6.63 6.83
C LYS A 100 10.36 5.90 5.59
N VAL A 101 9.43 6.53 4.90
CA VAL A 101 8.85 6.01 3.66
C VAL A 101 9.75 6.42 2.50
N GLN A 102 10.43 5.46 1.90
CA GLN A 102 11.31 5.66 0.75
C GLN A 102 10.68 5.21 -0.57
N THR A 103 9.56 4.50 -0.49
CA THR A 103 8.87 3.95 -1.65
C THR A 103 7.37 4.08 -1.47
N ILE A 104 6.70 4.55 -2.50
CA ILE A 104 5.24 4.55 -2.65
C ILE A 104 4.86 3.46 -3.64
N TYR A 105 3.80 2.73 -3.34
CA TYR A 105 3.20 1.76 -4.24
C TYR A 105 1.83 2.26 -4.65
N PHE A 106 1.69 2.64 -5.92
CA PHE A 106 0.40 2.93 -6.55
C PHE A 106 -0.20 1.64 -7.06
N THR A 107 -1.47 1.38 -6.76
CA THR A 107 -2.18 0.24 -7.31
C THR A 107 -3.56 0.65 -7.80
N GLU A 108 -4.08 -0.08 -8.78
CA GLU A 108 -5.50 -0.03 -9.11
C GLU A 108 -6.32 -0.36 -7.85
N ALA A 109 -7.42 0.35 -7.65
CA ALA A 109 -8.37 0.00 -6.59
C ALA A 109 -9.09 -1.29 -6.97
N ALA A 110 -9.06 -2.28 -6.06
CA ALA A 110 -9.81 -3.51 -6.25
C ALA A 110 -11.32 -3.20 -6.13
N ASN A 111 -12.10 -3.74 -7.06
CA ASN A 111 -13.55 -3.75 -6.91
C ASN A 111 -13.90 -4.90 -5.94
N LEU A 112 -14.09 -4.54 -4.67
CA LEU A 112 -14.50 -5.49 -3.65
C LEU A 112 -16.01 -5.72 -3.78
N GLY A 113 -16.44 -6.97 -3.87
CA GLY A 113 -17.84 -7.33 -3.76
C GLY A 113 -18.43 -6.84 -2.44
N LYS A 114 -19.74 -6.74 -2.38
CA LYS A 114 -20.45 -6.41 -1.13
C LYS A 114 -21.19 -7.61 -0.61
N ARG A 115 -21.06 -7.86 0.69
CA ARG A 115 -21.87 -8.84 1.42
C ARG A 115 -23.31 -8.33 1.60
N PRO A 116 -24.27 -9.23 1.88
CA PRO A 116 -25.66 -8.80 2.15
C PRO A 116 -25.80 -7.77 3.27
N ASP A 117 -24.85 -7.74 4.23
CA ASP A 117 -24.80 -6.78 5.32
C ASP A 117 -24.12 -5.45 4.96
N GLY A 118 -23.78 -5.25 3.67
CA GLY A 118 -23.15 -4.01 3.14
C GLY A 118 -21.65 -3.89 3.35
N ARG A 119 -21.02 -4.81 4.09
CA ARG A 119 -19.56 -4.83 4.26
C ARG A 119 -18.87 -5.31 2.98
N ASP A 120 -17.58 -4.97 2.86
CA ASP A 120 -16.76 -5.47 1.76
C ASP A 120 -16.56 -6.99 1.88
N ASP A 121 -16.56 -7.69 0.73
CA ASP A 121 -16.31 -9.13 0.68
C ASP A 121 -14.80 -9.40 0.67
N GLU A 122 -14.19 -9.24 1.85
CA GLU A 122 -12.77 -9.47 2.08
C GLU A 122 -12.55 -10.69 2.99
N TYR A 123 -11.52 -11.46 2.67
CA TYR A 123 -11.05 -12.58 3.46
C TYR A 123 -9.62 -12.36 3.89
N TYR A 124 -9.31 -12.70 5.13
CA TYR A 124 -7.94 -12.76 5.61
C TYR A 124 -7.40 -14.19 5.44
N LEU A 125 -6.27 -14.30 4.76
CA LEU A 125 -5.53 -15.56 4.62
C LEU A 125 -4.09 -15.33 5.08
N ALA A 126 -3.57 -16.20 5.95
CA ALA A 126 -2.18 -16.21 6.35
C ALA A 126 -1.62 -17.64 6.32
N ILE A 127 -0.39 -17.78 5.82
CA ILE A 127 0.41 -19.01 5.91
C ILE A 127 1.63 -18.65 6.76
N LEU A 128 1.76 -19.30 7.90
CA LEU A 128 2.81 -19.01 8.87
C LEU A 128 3.71 -20.24 9.03
N LEU A 129 5.01 -20.02 9.15
CA LEU A 129 5.95 -21.03 9.59
C LEU A 129 5.91 -21.10 11.12
N ASP A 130 5.46 -22.22 11.65
CA ASP A 130 5.58 -22.52 13.10
C ASP A 130 6.99 -23.00 13.39
N ARG A 131 7.79 -22.15 14.01
CA ARG A 131 9.17 -22.45 14.36
C ARG A 131 9.30 -23.30 15.64
N ALA A 132 8.21 -23.50 16.38
CA ALA A 132 8.21 -24.28 17.60
C ALA A 132 8.02 -25.79 17.31
N THR A 133 7.41 -26.12 16.17
CA THR A 133 7.09 -27.52 15.79
C THR A 133 7.82 -27.99 14.53
N SER A 134 8.68 -27.16 13.93
CA SER A 134 9.47 -27.50 12.74
C SER A 134 10.82 -28.13 13.06
#